data_03ed1782e1a36e0003b2fe5a132bfb16
#
_entry.id   03ed1782e1a36e0003b2fe5a132bfb16
#
_cell.length_a   1.000
_cell.length_b   1.000
_cell.length_c   1.000
_cell.angle_alpha   90.00
_cell.angle_beta   90.00
_cell.angle_gamma   90.00
#
_symmetry.space_group_name_H-M   'P 1'
#
loop_
_entity.id
_entity.type
_entity.pdbx_description
1 polymer ?
#
loop_
_entity_poly.entity_id
_entity_poly.type
_entity_poly.pdbx_seq_one_letter_code
_entity_poly.pdbx_strand_id
1 'polypeptide(L)'
;GIVLFGAPGTGKTLLAKAIANEAQANFISIKGPEMISKWVGESERAIREIFKKAKQSAPAIIFLDEFESIASMRSSSGTEGSDVGNRVVNQLLASMDGVESLDGVIIVAATNRPEMIDPALLRSGRFERVLHVPPPDAGAREAIFKIHSEGMPLSKFSLKDIIGGLDGFT
;
A
#
# COMPACT_ATOMS: atom_id res chain seq x y z
N GLY A 1 -9.11 -3.51 -7.48
CA GLY A 1 -8.05 -3.03 -6.57
C GLY A 1 -8.59 -2.28 -5.37
N ILE A 2 -7.75 -2.12 -4.36
CA ILE A 2 -8.09 -1.49 -3.07
C ILE A 2 -7.03 -0.45 -2.74
N VAL A 3 -7.45 0.75 -2.28
CA VAL A 3 -6.55 1.75 -1.69
C VAL A 3 -6.76 1.78 -0.18
N LEU A 4 -5.70 1.59 0.59
CA LEU A 4 -5.66 1.81 2.03
C LEU A 4 -5.09 3.20 2.29
N PHE A 5 -5.83 4.07 2.99
CA PHE A 5 -5.34 5.39 3.33
C PHE A 5 -5.47 5.68 4.83
N GLY A 6 -4.61 6.55 5.35
CA GLY A 6 -4.60 6.93 6.76
C GLY A 6 -3.26 7.52 7.17
N ALA A 7 -3.17 7.99 8.41
CA ALA A 7 -1.95 8.57 8.95
C ALA A 7 -0.74 7.60 8.86
N PRO A 8 0.49 8.08 8.79
CA PRO A 8 1.66 7.21 8.88
C PRO A 8 1.62 6.42 10.21
N GLY A 9 2.15 5.20 10.21
CA GLY A 9 2.18 4.34 11.39
C GLY A 9 0.89 3.56 11.70
N THR A 10 -0.24 3.82 11.03
CA THR A 10 -1.53 3.14 11.31
C THR A 10 -1.58 1.66 10.92
N GLY A 11 -0.48 1.09 10.43
CA GLY A 11 -0.39 -0.35 10.16
C GLY A 11 -0.88 -0.80 8.77
N LYS A 12 -1.03 0.12 7.78
CA LYS A 12 -1.51 -0.22 6.42
C LYS A 12 -0.74 -1.36 5.78
N THR A 13 0.59 -1.33 5.84
CA THR A 13 1.47 -2.37 5.29
C THR A 13 1.31 -3.70 6.05
N LEU A 14 1.15 -3.63 7.37
CA LEU A 14 0.92 -4.81 8.21
C LEU A 14 -0.43 -5.46 7.91
N LEU A 15 -1.46 -4.64 7.76
CA LEU A 15 -2.81 -5.08 7.38
C LEU A 15 -2.79 -5.81 6.03
N ALA A 16 -2.12 -5.26 5.02
CA ALA A 16 -2.02 -5.90 3.72
C ALA A 16 -1.28 -7.25 3.78
N LYS A 17 -0.22 -7.35 4.59
CA LYS A 17 0.48 -8.63 4.83
C LYS A 17 -0.41 -9.64 5.57
N ALA A 18 -1.17 -9.20 6.56
CA ALA A 18 -2.10 -10.06 7.30
C ALA A 18 -3.19 -10.62 6.36
N ILE A 19 -3.75 -9.78 5.49
CA ILE A 19 -4.74 -10.21 4.48
C ILE A 19 -4.13 -11.25 3.54
N ALA A 20 -2.90 -11.05 3.06
CA ALA A 20 -2.23 -11.99 2.19
C ALA A 20 -2.00 -13.35 2.87
N ASN A 21 -1.58 -13.32 4.13
CA ASN A 21 -1.35 -14.53 4.92
C ASN A 21 -2.64 -15.31 5.16
N GLU A 22 -3.72 -14.62 5.55
CA GLU A 22 -5.03 -15.22 5.79
C GLU A 22 -5.63 -15.80 4.50
N ALA A 23 -5.44 -15.12 3.39
CA ALA A 23 -5.87 -15.58 2.06
C ALA A 23 -4.94 -16.64 1.44
N GLN A 24 -3.85 -17.03 2.12
CA GLN A 24 -2.79 -17.89 1.58
C GLN A 24 -2.29 -17.43 0.19
N ALA A 25 -2.23 -16.10 -0.02
CA ALA A 25 -1.82 -15.49 -1.27
C ALA A 25 -0.35 -15.07 -1.22
N ASN A 26 0.32 -15.17 -2.36
CA ASN A 26 1.67 -14.65 -2.51
C ASN A 26 1.68 -13.12 -2.38
N PHE A 27 2.64 -12.56 -1.65
CA PHE A 27 2.73 -11.13 -1.37
C PHE A 27 3.92 -10.50 -2.09
N ILE A 28 3.65 -9.64 -3.06
CA ILE A 28 4.66 -8.90 -3.83
C ILE A 28 4.58 -7.42 -3.41
N SER A 29 5.54 -6.98 -2.61
CA SER A 29 5.59 -5.59 -2.12
C SER A 29 6.56 -4.76 -2.92
N ILE A 30 6.12 -3.55 -3.27
CA ILE A 30 6.87 -2.58 -4.05
C ILE A 30 6.66 -1.21 -3.41
N LYS A 31 7.75 -0.45 -3.23
CA LYS A 31 7.67 0.93 -2.78
C LYS A 31 7.64 1.88 -3.96
N GLY A 32 6.77 2.88 -3.91
CA GLY A 32 6.65 3.88 -4.95
C GLY A 32 7.97 4.53 -5.35
N PRO A 33 8.79 5.05 -4.43
CA PRO A 33 10.09 5.62 -4.75
C PRO A 33 11.05 4.65 -5.46
N GLU A 34 10.99 3.36 -5.16
CA GLU A 34 11.83 2.36 -5.83
C GLU A 34 11.44 2.17 -7.30
N MET A 35 10.15 2.32 -7.62
CA MET A 35 9.67 2.25 -9.01
C MET A 35 10.20 3.40 -9.86
N ILE A 36 10.46 4.55 -9.23
CA ILE A 36 10.95 5.74 -9.93
C ILE A 36 12.47 5.73 -10.04
N SER A 37 13.18 5.49 -8.92
CA SER A 37 14.64 5.64 -8.84
C SER A 37 15.43 4.50 -9.47
N LYS A 38 14.96 3.28 -9.27
CA LYS A 38 15.66 2.05 -9.68
C LYS A 38 15.47 1.72 -11.16
N TRP A 39 14.46 2.35 -11.79
CA TRP A 39 13.94 1.95 -13.08
C TRP A 39 13.87 3.12 -14.09
N VAL A 40 14.73 4.13 -13.92
CA VAL A 40 14.85 5.23 -14.90
C VAL A 40 15.17 4.63 -16.26
N GLY A 41 14.21 4.74 -17.20
CA GLY A 41 14.30 4.16 -18.55
C GLY A 41 13.69 2.75 -18.73
N GLU A 42 13.42 1.99 -17.65
CA GLU A 42 12.86 0.63 -17.74
C GLU A 42 11.61 0.43 -16.85
N SER A 43 11.06 1.50 -16.27
CA SER A 43 9.94 1.43 -15.30
C SER A 43 8.71 0.66 -15.84
N GLU A 44 8.41 0.84 -17.12
CA GLU A 44 7.28 0.17 -17.78
C GLU A 44 7.49 -1.34 -17.90
N ARG A 45 8.73 -1.75 -18.22
CA ARG A 45 9.08 -3.18 -18.31
C ARG A 45 8.99 -3.84 -16.94
N ALA A 46 9.47 -3.14 -15.90
CA ALA A 46 9.42 -3.64 -14.54
C ALA A 46 7.99 -3.87 -14.05
N ILE A 47 7.08 -2.92 -14.33
CA ILE A 47 5.66 -3.09 -13.99
C ILE A 47 5.10 -4.34 -14.68
N ARG A 48 5.35 -4.50 -15.98
CA ARG A 48 4.90 -5.71 -16.71
C ARG A 48 5.43 -7.00 -16.10
N GLU A 49 6.71 -7.04 -15.72
CA GLU A 49 7.32 -8.22 -15.09
C GLU A 49 6.70 -8.52 -13.72
N ILE A 50 6.38 -7.48 -12.92
CA ILE A 50 5.68 -7.64 -11.63
C ILE A 50 4.31 -8.27 -11.83
N PHE A 51 3.51 -7.73 -12.76
CA PHE A 51 2.18 -8.28 -13.05
C PHE A 51 2.26 -9.71 -13.60
N LYS A 52 3.23 -9.98 -14.49
CA LYS A 52 3.49 -11.34 -14.99
C LYS A 52 3.84 -12.30 -13.85
N LYS A 53 4.74 -11.89 -12.95
CA LYS A 53 5.11 -12.68 -11.78
C LYS A 53 3.91 -12.93 -10.86
N ALA A 54 3.08 -11.91 -10.62
CA ALA A 54 1.88 -12.07 -9.81
C ALA A 54 0.89 -13.08 -10.41
N LYS A 55 0.65 -13.01 -11.74
CA LYS A 55 -0.19 -13.99 -12.44
C LYS A 55 0.36 -15.41 -12.33
N GLN A 56 1.67 -15.58 -12.48
CA GLN A 56 2.33 -16.89 -12.40
C GLN A 56 2.29 -17.49 -10.98
N SER A 57 2.17 -16.64 -9.96
CA SER A 57 2.10 -17.04 -8.56
C SER A 57 0.71 -16.86 -7.94
N ALA A 58 -0.34 -16.77 -8.74
CA ALA A 58 -1.70 -16.63 -8.24
C ALA A 58 -2.10 -17.81 -7.34
N PRO A 59 -2.86 -17.58 -6.24
CA PRO A 59 -3.38 -16.30 -5.81
C PRO A 59 -2.26 -15.37 -5.28
N ALA A 60 -2.31 -14.09 -5.67
CA ALA A 60 -1.28 -13.14 -5.32
C ALA A 60 -1.83 -11.74 -4.99
N ILE A 61 -1.15 -11.03 -4.09
CA ILE A 61 -1.40 -9.62 -3.80
C ILE A 61 -0.20 -8.81 -4.24
N ILE A 62 -0.41 -7.84 -5.13
CA ILE A 62 0.55 -6.79 -5.44
C ILE A 62 0.29 -5.63 -4.48
N PHE A 63 1.24 -5.34 -3.60
CA PHE A 63 1.15 -4.25 -2.64
C PHE A 63 2.04 -3.07 -3.06
N LEU A 64 1.42 -1.92 -3.28
CA LEU A 64 2.09 -0.67 -3.66
C LEU A 64 2.14 0.25 -2.43
N ASP A 65 3.28 0.35 -1.79
CA ASP A 65 3.49 1.23 -0.64
C ASP A 65 3.94 2.63 -1.09
N GLU A 66 3.63 3.65 -0.26
CA GLU A 66 3.92 5.05 -0.57
C GLU A 66 3.40 5.46 -1.97
N PHE A 67 2.16 5.06 -2.25
CA PHE A 67 1.58 5.16 -3.59
C PHE A 67 1.47 6.61 -4.09
N GLU A 68 1.38 7.59 -3.20
CA GLU A 68 1.41 9.02 -3.53
C GLU A 68 2.67 9.43 -4.30
N SER A 69 3.79 8.77 -4.08
CA SER A 69 5.04 9.08 -4.78
C SER A 69 4.96 8.79 -6.28
N ILE A 70 4.12 7.83 -6.67
CA ILE A 70 3.84 7.49 -8.07
C ILE A 70 2.67 8.33 -8.59
N ALA A 71 1.59 8.38 -7.83
CA ALA A 71 0.31 8.96 -8.25
C ALA A 71 0.33 10.49 -8.32
N SER A 72 1.17 11.17 -7.55
CA SER A 72 1.26 12.63 -7.47
C SER A 72 2.01 13.28 -8.64
N MET A 73 2.69 12.51 -9.46
CA MET A 73 3.56 13.06 -10.51
C MET A 73 2.83 13.61 -11.74
N ARG A 74 1.50 13.55 -11.81
CA ARG A 74 0.69 14.22 -12.86
C ARG A 74 0.50 15.73 -12.68
N SER A 75 1.03 16.32 -11.61
CA SER A 75 0.91 17.76 -11.38
C SER A 75 1.80 18.54 -12.35
N SER A 76 1.21 19.08 -13.37
CA SER A 76 1.38 20.28 -14.20
C SER A 76 2.67 21.11 -14.21
N SER A 77 3.79 20.69 -13.67
CA SER A 77 5.07 21.39 -13.82
C SER A 77 5.96 20.64 -14.80
N GLY A 78 6.20 21.24 -15.97
CA GLY A 78 6.95 20.70 -17.10
C GLY A 78 8.44 20.47 -16.86
N THR A 79 8.78 19.80 -15.77
CA THR A 79 10.13 19.33 -15.44
C THR A 79 10.30 17.87 -15.84
N GLU A 80 11.48 17.48 -16.29
CA GLU A 80 11.81 16.12 -16.79
C GLU A 80 11.40 14.98 -15.84
N GLY A 81 11.29 15.22 -14.52
CA GLY A 81 10.81 14.24 -13.54
C GLY A 81 9.32 13.91 -13.64
N SER A 82 8.49 14.77 -14.22
CA SER A 82 7.04 14.54 -14.37
C SER A 82 6.73 13.48 -15.44
N ASP A 83 7.61 13.30 -16.41
CA ASP A 83 7.40 12.38 -17.54
C ASP A 83 7.57 10.90 -17.14
N VAL A 84 8.50 10.60 -16.22
CA VAL A 84 8.72 9.24 -15.72
C VAL A 84 7.53 8.76 -14.88
N GLY A 85 7.02 9.61 -13.98
CA GLY A 85 5.85 9.27 -13.17
C GLY A 85 4.60 9.04 -14.00
N ASN A 86 4.36 9.89 -15.00
CA ASN A 86 3.24 9.72 -15.93
C ASN A 86 3.33 8.39 -16.69
N ARG A 87 4.52 7.99 -17.13
CA ARG A 87 4.74 6.69 -17.80
C ARG A 87 4.46 5.53 -16.85
N VAL A 88 4.92 5.60 -15.61
CA VAL A 88 4.65 4.58 -14.58
C VAL A 88 3.15 4.44 -14.33
N VAL A 89 2.43 5.56 -14.12
CA VAL A 89 0.97 5.55 -13.91
C VAL A 89 0.25 4.98 -15.13
N ASN A 90 0.61 5.42 -16.33
CA ASN A 90 -0.01 4.93 -17.57
C ASN A 90 0.22 3.42 -17.77
N GLN A 91 1.44 2.92 -17.48
CA GLN A 91 1.73 1.49 -17.56
C GLN A 91 0.98 0.69 -16.49
N LEU A 92 0.83 1.26 -15.27
CA LEU A 92 0.03 0.64 -14.21
C LEU A 92 -1.42 0.50 -14.66
N LEU A 93 -2.02 1.59 -15.18
CA LEU A 93 -3.37 1.60 -15.74
C LEU A 93 -3.52 0.56 -16.85
N ALA A 94 -2.59 0.53 -17.81
CA ALA A 94 -2.59 -0.44 -18.89
C ALA A 94 -2.48 -1.89 -18.40
N SER A 95 -1.73 -2.12 -17.33
CA SER A 95 -1.59 -3.44 -16.73
C SER A 95 -2.84 -3.87 -15.95
N MET A 96 -3.57 -2.92 -15.36
CA MET A 96 -4.84 -3.18 -14.67
C MET A 96 -5.98 -3.41 -15.67
N ASP A 97 -6.00 -2.64 -16.77
CA ASP A 97 -7.04 -2.71 -17.81
C ASP A 97 -6.72 -3.77 -18.88
N GLY A 98 -5.61 -4.47 -18.77
CA GLY A 98 -5.09 -5.37 -19.79
C GLY A 98 -6.08 -6.44 -20.24
N VAL A 99 -5.97 -6.85 -21.51
CA VAL A 99 -6.83 -7.83 -22.20
C VAL A 99 -6.89 -9.19 -21.48
N GLU A 100 -5.86 -9.54 -20.74
CA GLU A 100 -5.85 -10.74 -19.91
C GLU A 100 -6.35 -10.43 -18.51
N SER A 101 -7.38 -11.14 -18.08
CA SER A 101 -7.93 -11.03 -16.74
C SER A 101 -6.84 -11.19 -15.67
N LEU A 102 -6.93 -10.38 -14.62
CA LEU A 102 -6.09 -10.49 -13.42
C LEU A 102 -6.64 -11.56 -12.46
N ASP A 103 -7.07 -12.71 -13.00
CA ASP A 103 -7.67 -13.76 -12.19
C ASP A 103 -6.73 -14.23 -11.09
N GLY A 104 -7.20 -14.17 -9.85
CA GLY A 104 -6.42 -14.53 -8.68
C GLY A 104 -5.38 -13.49 -8.27
N VAL A 105 -5.33 -12.29 -8.89
CA VAL A 105 -4.42 -11.20 -8.49
C VAL A 105 -5.21 -10.00 -7.98
N ILE A 106 -4.90 -9.55 -6.76
CA ILE A 106 -5.48 -8.34 -6.16
C ILE A 106 -4.38 -7.30 -6.03
N ILE A 107 -4.71 -6.04 -6.38
CA ILE A 107 -3.80 -4.91 -6.20
C ILE A 107 -4.25 -4.12 -4.98
N VAL A 108 -3.34 -3.90 -4.04
CA VAL A 108 -3.56 -3.09 -2.84
C VAL A 108 -2.54 -1.96 -2.83
N ALA A 109 -3.01 -0.72 -2.82
CA ALA A 109 -2.16 0.45 -2.68
C ALA A 109 -2.29 1.03 -1.28
N ALA A 110 -1.21 1.55 -0.72
CA ALA A 110 -1.21 2.27 0.56
C ALA A 110 -0.68 3.69 0.38
N THR A 111 -1.38 4.66 0.96
CA THR A 111 -1.02 6.07 0.90
C THR A 111 -1.33 6.79 2.21
N ASN A 112 -0.53 7.80 2.52
CA ASN A 112 -0.81 8.75 3.59
C ASN A 112 -1.54 10.00 3.07
N ARG A 113 -1.64 10.16 1.73
CA ARG A 113 -2.15 11.36 1.07
C ARG A 113 -3.13 11.00 -0.05
N PRO A 114 -4.35 10.55 0.29
CA PRO A 114 -5.33 10.09 -0.69
C PRO A 114 -5.73 11.18 -1.69
N GLU A 115 -5.63 12.45 -1.30
CA GLU A 115 -5.90 13.61 -2.15
C GLU A 115 -4.93 13.77 -3.33
N MET A 116 -3.79 13.09 -3.26
CA MET A 116 -2.78 13.13 -4.34
C MET A 116 -2.96 12.03 -5.38
N ILE A 117 -3.89 11.10 -5.17
CA ILE A 117 -4.12 10.00 -6.12
C ILE A 117 -4.87 10.54 -7.33
N ASP A 118 -4.34 10.24 -8.52
CA ASP A 118 -5.02 10.57 -9.78
C ASP A 118 -6.42 9.92 -9.83
N PRO A 119 -7.48 10.71 -10.04
CA PRO A 119 -8.85 10.19 -10.15
C PRO A 119 -9.02 9.09 -11.21
N ALA A 120 -8.18 9.07 -12.24
CA ALA A 120 -8.20 8.01 -13.24
C ALA A 120 -7.91 6.62 -12.66
N LEU A 121 -7.13 6.55 -11.57
CA LEU A 121 -6.83 5.30 -10.87
C LEU A 121 -8.01 4.78 -10.04
N LEU A 122 -8.92 5.67 -9.63
CA LEU A 122 -10.07 5.35 -8.77
C LEU A 122 -11.33 4.95 -9.57
N ARG A 123 -11.21 4.74 -10.87
CA ARG A 123 -12.33 4.30 -11.71
C ARG A 123 -12.63 2.82 -11.55
N SER A 124 -13.87 2.43 -11.91
CA SER A 124 -14.29 1.04 -11.97
C SER A 124 -13.34 0.18 -12.81
N GLY A 125 -13.09 -1.04 -12.38
CA GLY A 125 -12.09 -1.94 -12.97
C GLY A 125 -10.66 -1.74 -12.46
N ARG A 126 -10.40 -0.70 -11.65
CA ARG A 126 -9.08 -0.34 -11.10
C ARG A 126 -9.11 -0.36 -9.57
N PHE A 127 -8.85 0.78 -8.93
CA PHE A 127 -8.99 0.91 -7.47
C PHE A 127 -10.41 1.32 -7.10
N GLU A 128 -11.30 0.36 -7.04
CA GLU A 128 -12.74 0.60 -6.80
C GLU A 128 -13.07 0.87 -5.35
N ARG A 129 -12.21 0.46 -4.44
CA ARG A 129 -12.42 0.58 -3.00
C ARG A 129 -11.33 1.42 -2.35
N VAL A 130 -11.76 2.43 -1.61
CA VAL A 130 -10.88 3.30 -0.83
C VAL A 130 -11.25 3.13 0.63
N LEU A 131 -10.35 2.55 1.42
CA LEU A 131 -10.59 2.17 2.82
C LEU A 131 -9.71 3.00 3.75
N HIS A 132 -10.36 3.65 4.71
CA HIS A 132 -9.66 4.39 5.76
C HIS A 132 -9.13 3.44 6.83
N VAL A 133 -7.85 3.55 7.14
CA VAL A 133 -7.21 2.87 8.27
C VAL A 133 -6.97 3.93 9.35
N PRO A 134 -7.87 4.04 10.34
CA PRO A 134 -7.77 5.06 11.37
C PRO A 134 -6.63 4.77 12.34
N PRO A 135 -6.19 5.77 13.13
CA PRO A 135 -5.34 5.53 14.29
C PRO A 135 -5.99 4.51 15.25
N PRO A 136 -5.20 3.73 15.99
CA PRO A 136 -5.74 2.72 16.89
C PRO A 136 -6.52 3.37 18.03
N ASP A 137 -7.70 2.85 18.33
CA ASP A 137 -8.46 3.18 19.53
C ASP A 137 -7.82 2.59 20.81
N ALA A 138 -8.37 2.87 21.98
CA ALA A 138 -7.80 2.40 23.25
C ALA A 138 -7.71 0.87 23.33
N GLY A 139 -8.69 0.15 22.80
CA GLY A 139 -8.68 -1.31 22.76
C GLY A 139 -7.65 -1.87 21.81
N ALA A 140 -7.51 -1.27 20.63
CA ALA A 140 -6.48 -1.63 19.67
C ALA A 140 -5.08 -1.34 20.21
N ARG A 141 -4.85 -0.20 20.88
CA ARG A 141 -3.57 0.11 21.55
C ARG A 141 -3.22 -0.92 22.61
N GLU A 142 -4.19 -1.38 23.40
CA GLU A 142 -3.96 -2.45 24.38
C GLU A 142 -3.53 -3.75 23.71
N ALA A 143 -4.20 -4.15 22.62
CA ALA A 143 -3.84 -5.35 21.86
C ALA A 143 -2.46 -5.25 21.23
N ILE A 144 -2.14 -4.11 20.61
CA ILE A 144 -0.82 -3.82 20.02
C ILE A 144 0.26 -3.93 21.10
N PHE A 145 0.04 -3.29 22.26
CA PHE A 145 1.00 -3.34 23.35
C PHE A 145 1.24 -4.78 23.82
N LYS A 146 0.19 -5.57 24.01
CA LYS A 146 0.30 -6.98 24.42
C LYS A 146 1.14 -7.80 23.43
N ILE A 147 0.87 -7.64 22.13
CA ILE A 147 1.61 -8.36 21.07
C ILE A 147 3.08 -7.99 21.08
N HIS A 148 3.41 -6.71 21.15
CA HIS A 148 4.80 -6.25 21.09
C HIS A 148 5.58 -6.42 22.39
N SER A 149 4.88 -6.59 23.51
CA SER A 149 5.52 -6.83 24.82
C SER A 149 5.65 -8.32 25.16
N GLU A 150 5.18 -9.20 24.32
CA GLU A 150 5.30 -10.65 24.53
C GLU A 150 6.78 -11.06 24.62
N GLY A 151 7.13 -11.77 25.69
CA GLY A 151 8.52 -12.19 25.96
C GLY A 151 9.43 -11.11 26.56
N MET A 152 8.96 -9.87 26.76
CA MET A 152 9.74 -8.83 27.44
C MET A 152 9.65 -8.97 28.97
N PRO A 153 10.76 -8.78 29.73
CA PRO A 153 10.75 -8.77 31.19
C PRO A 153 10.11 -7.47 31.70
N LEU A 154 8.80 -7.44 31.74
CA LEU A 154 8.04 -6.29 32.23
C LEU A 154 7.85 -6.34 33.74
N SER A 155 8.09 -5.21 34.42
CA SER A 155 7.68 -5.05 35.81
C SER A 155 6.14 -4.96 35.93
N LYS A 156 5.59 -5.25 37.11
CA LYS A 156 4.15 -5.08 37.36
C LYS A 156 3.75 -3.62 37.19
N PHE A 157 2.95 -3.31 36.19
CA PHE A 157 2.36 -1.98 35.95
C PHE A 157 0.91 -2.11 35.49
N SER A 158 0.13 -1.04 35.65
CA SER A 158 -1.23 -0.98 35.12
C SER A 158 -1.19 -0.61 33.63
N LEU A 159 -1.57 -1.54 32.77
CA LEU A 159 -1.73 -1.28 31.32
C LEU A 159 -2.68 -0.12 31.06
N LYS A 160 -3.73 0.04 31.87
CA LYS A 160 -4.73 1.12 31.70
C LYS A 160 -4.12 2.50 31.87
N ASP A 161 -3.18 2.66 32.78
CA ASP A 161 -2.55 3.96 33.08
C ASP A 161 -1.62 4.37 31.91
N ILE A 162 -0.95 3.40 31.31
CA ILE A 162 -0.09 3.64 30.14
C ILE A 162 -0.93 3.97 28.90
N ILE A 163 -1.97 3.19 28.61
CA ILE A 163 -2.80 3.35 27.41
C ILE A 163 -3.52 4.70 27.40
N GLY A 164 -3.93 5.21 28.55
CA GLY A 164 -4.50 6.55 28.66
C GLY A 164 -3.57 7.68 28.25
N GLY A 165 -2.26 7.51 28.45
CA GLY A 165 -1.24 8.48 28.02
C GLY A 165 -0.79 8.37 26.56
N LEU A 166 -1.23 7.32 25.85
CA LEU A 166 -0.83 7.04 24.46
C LEU A 166 -1.88 7.53 23.44
N ASP A 167 -2.73 8.48 23.81
CA ASP A 167 -3.71 9.01 22.87
C ASP A 167 -3.01 9.76 21.72
N GLY A 168 -3.38 9.43 20.47
CA GLY A 168 -2.72 9.98 19.27
C GLY A 168 -1.43 9.26 18.81
N PHE A 169 -0.95 8.27 19.55
CA PHE A 169 0.16 7.42 19.09
C PHE A 169 -0.31 6.39 18.05
N THR A 170 0.54 6.14 17.05
CA THR A 170 0.31 5.19 15.95
C THR A 170 1.40 4.13 15.92
#